data_644be0b02661cedc2c73b7a3095932f6
#
_entry.id   644be0b02661cedc2c73b7a3095932f6
#
_cell.length_a   1.000
_cell.length_b   1.000
_cell.length_c   1.000
_cell.angle_alpha   90.00
_cell.angle_beta   90.00
_cell.angle_gamma   90.00
#
_symmetry.space_group_name_H-M   'P 1'
#
loop_
_entity.id
_entity.type
_entity.pdbx_description
1 polymer ?
#
loop_
_entity_poly.entity_id
_entity_poly.type
_entity_poly.pdbx_seq_one_letter_code
_entity_poly.pdbx_strand_id
1 'polypeptide(L)'
;MSDATGKLWHLVQFCDSALPVGGFSFSAALESAAGYGVVEDEPTLKSYAQATLNQMLKSDCVAALHTLRKGNIEEALLADRELTACKLSAEQRLMSTRMGRKLAELSLILMPEEELLIGWAERVKQGLTSGNHAISQALLFSAAGLGQRELFVAQSYGSLSIVLNAALRCVRISHLTTQRILQELSHSADEQFAHISGLSLSQMQSFAPQVDIFSSLHERGEMRMFMN
;
A
#
# COMPACT_ATOMS: atom_id res chain seq x y z
N MET A 1 -14.03 -24.44 -13.53
CA MET A 1 -13.46 -23.58 -14.60
C MET A 1 -13.08 -22.27 -13.96
N SER A 2 -11.82 -21.86 -14.06
CA SER A 2 -11.39 -20.57 -13.54
C SER A 2 -12.09 -19.48 -14.35
N ASP A 3 -12.92 -18.69 -13.72
CA ASP A 3 -13.52 -17.51 -14.34
C ASP A 3 -12.45 -16.41 -14.45
N ALA A 4 -11.65 -16.49 -15.52
CA ALA A 4 -10.58 -15.52 -15.79
C ALA A 4 -11.13 -14.09 -15.94
N THR A 5 -12.34 -13.92 -16.49
CA THR A 5 -13.01 -12.64 -16.65
C THR A 5 -13.41 -12.07 -15.30
N GLY A 6 -13.96 -12.89 -14.40
CA GLY A 6 -14.29 -12.47 -13.03
C GLY A 6 -13.07 -12.04 -12.24
N LYS A 7 -11.94 -12.74 -12.37
CA LYS A 7 -10.68 -12.34 -11.73
C LYS A 7 -10.16 -10.99 -12.23
N LEU A 8 -10.21 -10.73 -13.53
CA LEU A 8 -9.83 -9.43 -14.10
C LEU A 8 -10.77 -8.32 -13.63
N TRP A 9 -12.08 -8.61 -13.52
CA TRP A 9 -13.03 -7.66 -12.97
C TRP A 9 -12.71 -7.30 -11.52
N HIS A 10 -12.47 -8.29 -10.66
CA HIS A 10 -12.05 -8.07 -9.27
C HIS A 10 -10.75 -7.28 -9.18
N LEU A 11 -9.75 -7.61 -10.01
CA LEU A 11 -8.49 -6.87 -10.02
C LEU A 11 -8.70 -5.38 -10.32
N VAL A 12 -9.46 -5.06 -11.36
CA VAL A 12 -9.78 -3.68 -11.73
C VAL A 12 -10.55 -2.99 -10.60
N GLN A 13 -11.59 -3.62 -10.07
CA GLN A 13 -12.42 -3.08 -8.98
C GLN A 13 -11.60 -2.79 -7.72
N PHE A 14 -10.72 -3.72 -7.32
CA PHE A 14 -9.95 -3.59 -6.06
C PHE A 14 -8.76 -2.64 -6.18
N CYS A 15 -8.35 -2.30 -7.41
CA CYS A 15 -7.32 -1.30 -7.70
C CYS A 15 -7.90 0.08 -8.06
N ASP A 16 -9.22 0.22 -8.18
CA ASP A 16 -9.83 1.48 -8.54
C ASP A 16 -9.63 2.54 -7.45
N SER A 17 -9.27 3.73 -7.86
CA SER A 17 -9.13 4.89 -6.97
C SER A 17 -10.45 5.31 -6.30
N ALA A 18 -11.60 4.93 -6.86
CA ALA A 18 -12.92 5.13 -6.29
C ALA A 18 -13.25 4.12 -5.18
N LEU A 19 -12.45 3.05 -4.99
CA LEU A 19 -12.63 2.14 -3.87
C LEU A 19 -12.49 2.91 -2.54
N PRO A 20 -13.52 2.92 -1.67
CA PRO A 20 -13.60 3.87 -0.55
C PRO A 20 -12.73 3.45 0.65
N VAL A 21 -11.44 3.23 0.42
CA VAL A 21 -10.44 2.90 1.45
C VAL A 21 -9.72 4.12 2.03
N GLY A 22 -9.93 5.31 1.45
CA GLY A 22 -9.43 6.58 1.97
C GLY A 22 -7.98 6.92 1.59
N GLY A 23 -7.37 6.24 0.62
CA GLY A 23 -5.99 6.49 0.17
C GLY A 23 -5.74 7.92 -0.32
N PHE A 24 -6.76 8.58 -0.87
CA PHE A 24 -6.71 9.96 -1.36
C PHE A 24 -6.37 11.02 -0.28
N SER A 25 -6.59 10.71 0.98
CA SER A 25 -6.31 11.60 2.11
C SER A 25 -4.85 11.63 2.54
N PHE A 26 -4.00 10.83 1.90
CA PHE A 26 -2.61 10.65 2.29
C PHE A 26 -1.65 11.08 1.18
N SER A 27 -0.47 11.54 1.57
CA SER A 27 0.59 11.98 0.65
C SER A 27 1.82 11.08 0.67
N ALA A 28 1.91 10.12 1.58
CA ALA A 28 3.13 9.38 1.89
C ALA A 28 4.31 10.33 2.17
N ALA A 29 4.07 11.35 3.01
CA ALA A 29 5.00 12.39 3.42
C ALA A 29 5.51 13.31 2.27
N LEU A 30 4.96 13.18 1.07
CA LEU A 30 5.34 14.04 -0.07
C LEU A 30 5.06 15.51 0.21
N GLU A 31 3.98 15.84 0.93
CA GLU A 31 3.66 17.22 1.29
C GLU A 31 4.83 17.89 2.04
N SER A 32 5.41 17.20 3.02
CA SER A 32 6.58 17.70 3.72
C SER A 32 7.81 17.78 2.82
N ALA A 33 8.07 16.74 2.02
CA ALA A 33 9.21 16.75 1.11
C ALA A 33 9.16 17.91 0.11
N ALA A 34 7.97 18.24 -0.40
CA ALA A 34 7.75 19.40 -1.25
C ALA A 34 7.86 20.72 -0.47
N GLY A 35 7.29 20.79 0.73
CA GLY A 35 7.37 21.98 1.59
C GLY A 35 8.78 22.36 2.01
N TYR A 36 9.68 21.38 2.13
CA TYR A 36 11.12 21.57 2.40
C TYR A 36 11.97 21.73 1.15
N GLY A 37 11.38 21.80 -0.06
CA GLY A 37 12.11 22.01 -1.31
C GLY A 37 12.95 20.80 -1.77
N VAL A 38 12.63 19.60 -1.31
CA VAL A 38 13.34 18.37 -1.73
C VAL A 38 12.67 17.74 -2.96
N VAL A 39 11.36 17.97 -3.12
CA VAL A 39 10.60 17.56 -4.31
C VAL A 39 9.97 18.80 -4.94
N GLU A 40 10.57 19.27 -6.03
CA GLU A 40 10.16 20.53 -6.68
C GLU A 40 9.76 20.34 -8.14
N ASP A 41 10.25 19.28 -8.77
CA ASP A 41 10.12 19.03 -10.21
C ASP A 41 9.92 17.54 -10.53
N GLU A 42 9.86 17.20 -11.81
CA GLU A 42 9.64 15.83 -12.27
C GLU A 42 10.79 14.88 -11.88
N PRO A 43 12.09 15.19 -12.06
CA PRO A 43 13.18 14.30 -11.66
C PRO A 43 13.19 13.99 -10.16
N THR A 44 13.00 14.99 -9.32
CA THR A 44 12.97 14.82 -7.86
C THR A 44 11.72 14.07 -7.40
N LEU A 45 10.56 14.31 -8.02
CA LEU A 45 9.35 13.54 -7.76
C LEU A 45 9.51 12.07 -8.15
N LYS A 46 10.08 11.78 -9.32
CA LYS A 46 10.34 10.41 -9.76
C LYS A 46 11.26 9.69 -8.79
N SER A 47 12.34 10.33 -8.35
CA SER A 47 13.27 9.77 -7.36
C SER A 47 12.57 9.47 -6.03
N TYR A 48 11.70 10.38 -5.54
CA TYR A 48 10.93 10.20 -4.32
C TYR A 48 9.92 9.05 -4.45
N ALA A 49 9.19 9.00 -5.55
CA ALA A 49 8.24 7.92 -5.84
C ALA A 49 8.93 6.55 -5.91
N GLN A 50 10.12 6.47 -6.53
CA GLN A 50 10.93 5.25 -6.57
C GLN A 50 11.39 4.83 -5.16
N ALA A 51 11.83 5.77 -4.31
CA ALA A 51 12.23 5.47 -2.94
C ALA A 51 11.06 4.93 -2.10
N THR A 52 9.88 5.55 -2.23
CA THR A 52 8.65 5.11 -1.58
C THR A 52 8.21 3.71 -2.07
N LEU A 53 8.27 3.48 -3.38
CA LEU A 53 7.98 2.16 -3.96
C LEU A 53 8.94 1.10 -3.40
N ASN A 54 10.24 1.37 -3.39
CA ASN A 54 11.24 0.41 -2.90
C ASN A 54 11.03 0.06 -1.42
N GLN A 55 10.66 1.02 -0.58
CA GLN A 55 10.32 0.78 0.82
C GLN A 55 9.10 -0.13 0.94
N MET A 56 8.03 0.21 0.23
CA MET A 56 6.78 -0.57 0.24
C MET A 56 6.99 -1.99 -0.28
N LEU A 57 7.77 -2.16 -1.35
CA LEU A 57 8.06 -3.49 -1.91
C LEU A 57 8.74 -4.40 -0.91
N LYS A 58 9.72 -3.89 -0.15
CA LYS A 58 10.49 -4.66 0.83
C LYS A 58 9.80 -4.84 2.18
N SER A 59 8.74 -4.12 2.45
CA SER A 59 7.96 -4.21 3.68
C SER A 59 6.53 -4.72 3.41
N ASP A 60 5.64 -3.83 3.01
CA ASP A 60 4.21 -4.12 2.84
C ASP A 60 3.96 -5.25 1.84
N CYS A 61 4.65 -5.24 0.69
CA CYS A 61 4.45 -6.25 -0.34
C CYS A 61 4.99 -7.62 0.08
N VAL A 62 6.12 -7.70 0.80
CA VAL A 62 6.62 -8.97 1.36
C VAL A 62 5.61 -9.56 2.34
N ALA A 63 5.07 -8.74 3.26
CA ALA A 63 4.05 -9.17 4.22
C ALA A 63 2.75 -9.63 3.52
N ALA A 64 2.30 -8.88 2.50
CA ALA A 64 1.12 -9.22 1.71
C ALA A 64 1.29 -10.54 0.94
N LEU A 65 2.42 -10.72 0.26
CA LEU A 65 2.73 -11.95 -0.49
C LEU A 65 2.86 -13.16 0.43
N HIS A 66 3.44 -12.98 1.63
CA HIS A 66 3.47 -14.02 2.65
C HIS A 66 2.05 -14.43 3.06
N THR A 67 1.20 -13.46 3.41
CA THR A 67 -0.20 -13.68 3.81
C THR A 67 -0.98 -14.43 2.72
N LEU A 68 -0.84 -13.99 1.45
CA LEU A 68 -1.50 -14.63 0.32
C LEU A 68 -1.05 -16.10 0.14
N ARG A 69 0.27 -16.37 0.25
CA ARG A 69 0.81 -17.74 0.12
C ARG A 69 0.34 -18.68 1.21
N LYS A 70 0.19 -18.19 2.43
CA LYS A 70 -0.19 -19.00 3.59
C LYS A 70 -1.70 -19.19 3.69
N GLY A 71 -2.51 -18.21 3.32
CA GLY A 71 -3.95 -18.31 3.19
C GLY A 71 -4.70 -18.65 4.50
N ASN A 72 -4.16 -18.28 5.66
CA ASN A 72 -4.79 -18.52 6.96
C ASN A 72 -4.63 -17.33 7.90
N ILE A 73 -5.46 -17.32 8.95
CA ILE A 73 -5.57 -16.18 9.87
C ILE A 73 -4.35 -16.02 10.78
N GLU A 74 -3.72 -17.11 11.21
CA GLU A 74 -2.59 -17.09 12.12
C GLU A 74 -1.38 -16.42 11.45
N GLU A 75 -1.09 -16.77 10.21
CA GLU A 75 -0.02 -16.17 9.43
C GLU A 75 -0.33 -14.72 9.03
N ALA A 76 -1.61 -14.39 8.81
CA ALA A 76 -2.02 -13.00 8.59
C ALA A 76 -1.78 -12.13 9.84
N LEU A 77 -2.10 -12.64 11.04
CA LEU A 77 -1.84 -11.95 12.32
C LEU A 77 -0.34 -11.77 12.56
N LEU A 78 0.46 -12.80 12.26
CA LEU A 78 1.92 -12.71 12.35
C LEU A 78 2.46 -11.64 11.41
N ALA A 79 2.07 -11.67 10.13
CA ALA A 79 2.50 -10.71 9.13
C ALA A 79 2.09 -9.27 9.48
N ASP A 80 0.88 -9.07 10.01
CA ASP A 80 0.38 -7.76 10.44
C ASP A 80 1.20 -7.17 11.59
N ARG A 81 1.53 -7.99 12.57
CA ARG A 81 2.38 -7.59 13.71
C ARG A 81 3.78 -7.19 13.25
N GLU A 82 4.43 -8.04 12.46
CA GLU A 82 5.78 -7.79 11.94
C GLU A 82 5.82 -6.54 11.05
N LEU A 83 4.81 -6.37 10.17
CA LEU A 83 4.69 -5.17 9.34
C LEU A 83 4.49 -3.91 10.16
N THR A 84 3.66 -3.96 11.20
CA THR A 84 3.44 -2.82 12.11
C THR A 84 4.74 -2.41 12.80
N ALA A 85 5.55 -3.38 13.22
CA ALA A 85 6.86 -3.13 13.85
C ALA A 85 7.88 -2.52 12.86
N CYS A 86 7.78 -2.83 11.56
CA CYS A 86 8.64 -2.26 10.53
C CYS A 86 8.36 -0.79 10.21
N LYS A 87 7.16 -0.28 10.48
CA LYS A 87 6.78 1.10 10.16
C LYS A 87 7.27 2.06 11.25
N LEU A 88 8.27 2.90 10.92
CA LEU A 88 8.93 3.77 11.89
C LEU A 88 8.05 4.95 12.33
N SER A 89 7.39 5.65 11.40
CA SER A 89 6.59 6.82 11.72
C SER A 89 5.16 6.47 12.17
N ALA A 90 4.58 7.30 13.05
CA ALA A 90 3.19 7.14 13.48
C ALA A 90 2.22 7.36 12.30
N GLU A 91 2.55 8.26 11.39
CA GLU A 91 1.73 8.54 10.21
C GLU A 91 1.70 7.39 9.20
N GLN A 92 2.84 6.72 8.96
CA GLN A 92 2.85 5.51 8.12
C GLN A 92 1.98 4.39 8.73
N ARG A 93 2.05 4.21 10.06
CA ARG A 93 1.15 3.27 10.77
C ARG A 93 -0.31 3.70 10.65
N LEU A 94 -0.60 4.98 10.85
CA LEU A 94 -1.97 5.52 10.77
C LEU A 94 -2.57 5.33 9.38
N MET A 95 -1.83 5.67 8.32
CA MET A 95 -2.26 5.47 6.94
C MET A 95 -2.60 4.01 6.68
N SER A 96 -1.64 3.11 6.95
CA SER A 96 -1.79 1.68 6.68
C SER A 96 -2.98 1.08 7.44
N THR A 97 -3.13 1.41 8.73
CA THR A 97 -4.20 0.85 9.56
C THR A 97 -5.59 1.45 9.25
N ARG A 98 -5.69 2.74 8.91
CA ARG A 98 -6.97 3.34 8.50
C ARG A 98 -7.48 2.73 7.19
N MET A 99 -6.61 2.67 6.19
CA MET A 99 -6.96 2.07 4.90
C MET A 99 -7.29 0.58 5.05
N GLY A 100 -6.50 -0.15 5.83
CA GLY A 100 -6.69 -1.58 6.01
C GLY A 100 -7.96 -1.93 6.79
N ARG A 101 -8.29 -1.19 7.85
CA ARG A 101 -9.56 -1.35 8.58
C ARG A 101 -10.76 -1.08 7.67
N LYS A 102 -10.68 -0.03 6.86
CA LYS A 102 -11.75 0.27 5.91
C LYS A 102 -11.91 -0.80 4.84
N LEU A 103 -10.79 -1.36 4.35
CA LEU A 103 -10.82 -2.46 3.39
C LEU A 103 -11.36 -3.74 4.04
N ALA A 104 -11.04 -4.04 5.30
CA ALA A 104 -11.60 -5.18 6.03
C ALA A 104 -13.13 -5.07 6.20
N GLU A 105 -13.66 -3.88 6.52
CA GLU A 105 -15.10 -3.63 6.54
C GLU A 105 -15.74 -3.82 5.16
N LEU A 106 -15.12 -3.26 4.13
CA LEU A 106 -15.60 -3.33 2.75
C LEU A 106 -15.59 -4.76 2.20
N SER A 107 -14.61 -5.56 2.58
CA SER A 107 -14.50 -6.95 2.14
C SER A 107 -15.71 -7.80 2.55
N LEU A 108 -16.34 -7.51 3.70
CA LEU A 108 -17.57 -8.18 4.14
C LEU A 108 -18.80 -7.84 3.29
N ILE A 109 -18.78 -6.68 2.61
CA ILE A 109 -19.83 -6.29 1.67
C ILE A 109 -19.60 -6.96 0.32
N LEU A 110 -18.33 -7.03 -0.10
CA LEU A 110 -17.95 -7.57 -1.41
C LEU A 110 -17.99 -9.10 -1.45
N MET A 111 -17.64 -9.74 -0.33
CA MET A 111 -17.55 -11.20 -0.19
C MET A 111 -18.07 -11.65 1.19
N PRO A 112 -19.38 -11.59 1.42
CA PRO A 112 -19.98 -11.74 2.76
C PRO A 112 -19.90 -13.17 3.32
N GLU A 113 -19.66 -14.17 2.49
CA GLU A 113 -19.63 -15.59 2.88
C GLU A 113 -18.20 -16.13 3.13
N GLU A 114 -17.18 -15.28 2.95
CA GLU A 114 -15.79 -15.71 3.07
C GLU A 114 -15.34 -15.70 4.54
N GLU A 115 -15.27 -16.87 5.15
CA GLU A 115 -14.95 -17.06 6.59
C GLU A 115 -13.62 -16.39 6.98
N LEU A 116 -12.61 -16.44 6.11
CA LEU A 116 -11.30 -15.82 6.36
C LEU A 116 -11.41 -14.29 6.50
N LEU A 117 -12.23 -13.66 5.65
CA LEU A 117 -12.47 -12.21 5.69
C LEU A 117 -13.31 -11.81 6.93
N ILE A 118 -14.30 -12.61 7.27
CA ILE A 118 -15.11 -12.43 8.48
C ILE A 118 -14.21 -12.48 9.71
N GLY A 119 -13.44 -13.55 9.86
CA GLY A 119 -12.51 -13.72 10.98
C GLY A 119 -11.45 -12.63 11.09
N TRP A 120 -10.96 -12.11 9.94
CA TRP A 120 -10.04 -10.97 9.92
C TRP A 120 -10.70 -9.68 10.38
N ALA A 121 -11.85 -9.32 9.79
CA ALA A 121 -12.56 -8.09 10.10
C ALA A 121 -13.00 -8.02 11.58
N GLU A 122 -13.41 -9.13 12.16
CA GLU A 122 -13.73 -9.21 13.59
C GLU A 122 -12.54 -8.90 14.48
N ARG A 123 -11.35 -9.46 14.19
CA ARG A 123 -10.12 -9.21 14.95
C ARG A 123 -9.65 -7.77 14.83
N VAL A 124 -9.76 -7.20 13.63
CA VAL A 124 -9.47 -5.77 13.39
C VAL A 124 -10.42 -4.89 14.19
N LYS A 125 -11.72 -5.18 14.17
CA LYS A 125 -12.75 -4.44 14.91
C LYS A 125 -12.54 -4.52 16.43
N GLN A 126 -12.14 -5.67 16.94
CA GLN A 126 -11.84 -5.89 18.36
C GLN A 126 -10.50 -5.30 18.80
N GLY A 127 -9.68 -4.80 17.88
CA GLY A 127 -8.35 -4.26 18.18
C GLY A 127 -7.31 -5.34 18.53
N LEU A 128 -7.57 -6.60 18.18
CA LEU A 128 -6.66 -7.72 18.40
C LEU A 128 -5.50 -7.74 17.39
N THR A 129 -5.62 -6.97 16.31
CA THR A 129 -4.58 -6.75 15.30
C THR A 129 -4.67 -5.32 14.77
N SER A 130 -3.60 -4.81 14.21
CA SER A 130 -3.53 -3.44 13.67
C SER A 130 -4.42 -3.25 12.45
N GLY A 131 -4.51 -4.28 11.61
CA GLY A 131 -5.28 -4.26 10.38
C GLY A 131 -4.61 -3.44 9.28
N ASN A 132 -3.32 -3.70 9.00
CA ASN A 132 -2.61 -3.03 7.92
C ASN A 132 -3.25 -3.29 6.55
N HIS A 133 -3.22 -2.27 5.68
CA HIS A 133 -3.81 -2.32 4.34
C HIS A 133 -3.28 -3.49 3.50
N ALA A 134 -1.97 -3.72 3.53
CA ALA A 134 -1.33 -4.79 2.77
C ALA A 134 -1.88 -6.18 3.13
N ILE A 135 -2.16 -6.43 4.41
CA ILE A 135 -2.71 -7.70 4.90
C ILE A 135 -4.18 -7.83 4.51
N SER A 136 -5.00 -6.80 4.75
CA SER A 136 -6.41 -6.80 4.36
C SER A 136 -6.57 -7.02 2.85
N GLN A 137 -5.70 -6.40 2.03
CA GLN A 137 -5.73 -6.57 0.58
C GLN A 137 -5.30 -7.99 0.17
N ALA A 138 -4.27 -8.56 0.81
CA ALA A 138 -3.84 -9.92 0.53
C ALA A 138 -4.94 -10.96 0.80
N LEU A 139 -5.68 -10.80 1.91
CA LEU A 139 -6.81 -11.67 2.24
C LEU A 139 -7.97 -11.52 1.26
N LEU A 140 -8.31 -10.28 0.86
CA LEU A 140 -9.33 -10.02 -0.16
C LEU A 140 -8.95 -10.63 -1.52
N PHE A 141 -7.67 -10.50 -1.92
CA PHE A 141 -7.16 -11.09 -3.16
C PHE A 141 -7.17 -12.61 -3.11
N SER A 142 -6.83 -13.20 -1.97
CA SER A 142 -6.94 -14.66 -1.75
C SER A 142 -8.37 -15.15 -1.95
N ALA A 143 -9.34 -14.49 -1.32
CA ALA A 143 -10.77 -14.81 -1.45
C ALA A 143 -11.27 -14.68 -2.90
N ALA A 144 -10.80 -13.66 -3.63
CA ALA A 144 -11.12 -13.47 -5.06
C ALA A 144 -10.37 -14.43 -6.01
N GLY A 145 -9.51 -15.31 -5.50
CA GLY A 145 -8.70 -16.22 -6.30
C GLY A 145 -7.65 -15.53 -7.17
N LEU A 146 -7.23 -14.30 -6.78
CA LEU A 146 -6.14 -13.56 -7.40
C LEU A 146 -4.79 -14.04 -6.87
N GLY A 147 -3.77 -13.99 -7.72
CA GLY A 147 -2.45 -14.54 -7.42
C GLY A 147 -1.45 -13.49 -6.93
N GLN A 148 -0.21 -13.94 -6.77
CA GLN A 148 0.87 -13.09 -6.24
C GLN A 148 1.25 -11.95 -7.18
N ARG A 149 1.17 -12.15 -8.50
CA ARG A 149 1.49 -11.10 -9.49
C ARG A 149 0.44 -9.99 -9.46
N GLU A 150 -0.83 -10.36 -9.39
CA GLU A 150 -1.94 -9.41 -9.28
C GLU A 150 -1.81 -8.59 -7.99
N LEU A 151 -1.51 -9.22 -6.86
CA LEU A 151 -1.32 -8.53 -5.58
C LEU A 151 -0.10 -7.59 -5.61
N PHE A 152 1.02 -8.03 -6.18
CA PHE A 152 2.21 -7.20 -6.37
C PHE A 152 1.90 -5.95 -7.20
N VAL A 153 1.20 -6.12 -8.33
CA VAL A 153 0.82 -5.00 -9.21
C VAL A 153 -0.11 -4.04 -8.46
N ALA A 154 -1.10 -4.55 -7.74
CA ALA A 154 -2.04 -3.75 -6.96
C ALA A 154 -1.33 -2.92 -5.87
N GLN A 155 -0.42 -3.53 -5.13
CA GLN A 155 0.39 -2.86 -4.10
C GLN A 155 1.29 -1.78 -4.71
N SER A 156 1.99 -2.10 -5.79
CA SER A 156 2.92 -1.17 -6.47
C SER A 156 2.17 0.01 -7.08
N TYR A 157 1.11 -0.25 -7.84
CA TYR A 157 0.28 0.76 -8.46
C TYR A 157 -0.39 1.66 -7.40
N GLY A 158 -0.97 1.06 -6.36
CA GLY A 158 -1.62 1.79 -5.28
C GLY A 158 -0.67 2.73 -4.53
N SER A 159 0.53 2.25 -4.19
CA SER A 159 1.56 3.06 -3.54
C SER A 159 2.00 4.25 -4.40
N LEU A 160 2.32 4.01 -5.67
CA LEU A 160 2.68 5.07 -6.61
C LEU A 160 1.53 6.06 -6.84
N SER A 161 0.29 5.56 -6.94
CA SER A 161 -0.89 6.40 -7.13
C SER A 161 -1.10 7.38 -5.97
N ILE A 162 -0.87 6.98 -4.72
CA ILE A 162 -0.97 7.87 -3.56
C ILE A 162 0.03 9.03 -3.71
N VAL A 163 1.31 8.73 -3.96
CA VAL A 163 2.36 9.75 -4.10
C VAL A 163 2.09 10.67 -5.30
N LEU A 164 1.81 10.11 -6.46
CA LEU A 164 1.64 10.88 -7.70
C LEU A 164 0.37 11.72 -7.71
N ASN A 165 -0.71 11.26 -7.08
CA ASN A 165 -1.93 12.06 -6.91
C ASN A 165 -1.72 13.20 -5.89
N ALA A 166 -0.97 12.96 -4.81
CA ALA A 166 -0.60 14.02 -3.88
C ALA A 166 0.29 15.08 -4.56
N ALA A 167 1.20 14.66 -5.43
CA ALA A 167 2.09 15.56 -6.16
C ALA A 167 1.36 16.61 -7.01
N LEU A 168 0.17 16.29 -7.54
CA LEU A 168 -0.65 17.25 -8.28
C LEU A 168 -1.12 18.45 -7.46
N ARG A 169 -1.04 18.36 -6.14
CA ARG A 169 -1.41 19.44 -5.21
C ARG A 169 -0.19 20.11 -4.57
N CYS A 170 0.92 19.37 -4.42
CA CYS A 170 2.11 19.83 -3.69
C CYS A 170 3.21 20.32 -4.63
N VAL A 171 3.26 19.83 -5.87
CA VAL A 171 4.36 20.08 -6.82
C VAL A 171 3.79 20.65 -8.12
N ARG A 172 4.56 21.51 -8.78
CA ARG A 172 4.13 22.13 -10.03
C ARG A 172 4.32 21.20 -11.22
N ILE A 173 3.47 20.20 -11.34
CA ILE A 173 3.49 19.18 -12.40
C ILE A 173 2.12 18.97 -13.04
N SER A 174 2.09 18.29 -14.19
CA SER A 174 0.84 17.94 -14.90
C SER A 174 0.42 16.50 -14.64
N HIS A 175 -0.86 16.20 -14.87
CA HIS A 175 -1.36 14.81 -14.90
C HIS A 175 -0.60 13.94 -15.93
N LEU A 176 -0.18 14.51 -17.06
CA LEU A 176 0.60 13.77 -18.07
C LEU A 176 1.97 13.36 -17.52
N THR A 177 2.60 14.24 -16.73
CA THR A 177 3.87 13.95 -16.07
C THR A 177 3.72 12.80 -15.07
N THR A 178 2.65 12.78 -14.25
CA THR A 178 2.43 11.69 -13.30
C THR A 178 2.21 10.35 -13.99
N GLN A 179 1.48 10.32 -15.12
CA GLN A 179 1.28 9.10 -15.90
C GLN A 179 2.58 8.60 -16.55
N ARG A 180 3.45 9.50 -17.01
CA ARG A 180 4.76 9.13 -17.55
C ARG A 180 5.65 8.51 -16.47
N ILE A 181 5.73 9.13 -15.28
CA ILE A 181 6.48 8.57 -14.14
C ILE A 181 5.97 7.18 -13.79
N LEU A 182 4.64 7.00 -13.70
CA LEU A 182 4.02 5.71 -13.40
C LEU A 182 4.41 4.65 -14.43
N GLN A 183 4.36 4.98 -15.72
CA GLN A 183 4.76 4.10 -16.81
C GLN A 183 6.26 3.74 -16.74
N GLU A 184 7.13 4.72 -16.52
CA GLU A 184 8.57 4.47 -16.41
C GLU A 184 8.92 3.58 -15.23
N LEU A 185 8.31 3.78 -14.06
CA LEU A 185 8.54 2.95 -12.88
C LEU A 185 8.00 1.53 -13.02
N SER A 186 7.01 1.31 -13.88
CA SER A 186 6.47 -0.02 -14.16
C SER A 186 7.39 -0.92 -14.99
N HIS A 187 8.38 -0.34 -15.72
CA HIS A 187 9.27 -1.12 -16.60
C HIS A 187 10.14 -2.15 -15.85
N SER A 188 10.41 -1.94 -14.57
CA SER A 188 11.17 -2.86 -13.72
C SER A 188 10.28 -3.82 -12.91
N ALA A 189 8.98 -3.86 -13.15
CA ALA A 189 8.02 -4.60 -12.32
C ALA A 189 8.30 -6.11 -12.27
N ASP A 190 8.64 -6.75 -13.40
CA ASP A 190 8.95 -8.18 -13.42
C ASP A 190 10.22 -8.52 -12.65
N GLU A 191 11.26 -7.70 -12.76
CA GLU A 191 12.51 -7.85 -12.01
C GLU A 191 12.27 -7.67 -10.51
N GLN A 192 11.53 -6.62 -10.13
CA GLN A 192 11.17 -6.36 -8.74
C GLN A 192 10.32 -7.50 -8.16
N PHE A 193 9.34 -8.00 -8.90
CA PHE A 193 8.53 -9.14 -8.46
C PHE A 193 9.40 -10.39 -8.25
N ALA A 194 10.28 -10.72 -9.19
CA ALA A 194 11.18 -11.86 -9.08
C ALA A 194 12.06 -11.76 -7.82
N HIS A 195 12.53 -10.54 -7.50
CA HIS A 195 13.38 -10.31 -6.33
C HIS A 195 12.64 -10.51 -5.00
N ILE A 196 11.36 -10.05 -4.89
CA ILE A 196 10.64 -10.04 -3.61
C ILE A 196 9.72 -11.24 -3.40
N SER A 197 9.27 -11.91 -4.46
CA SER A 197 8.25 -12.96 -4.37
C SER A 197 8.68 -14.18 -3.54
N GLY A 198 9.97 -14.43 -3.41
CA GLY A 198 10.54 -15.51 -2.61
C GLY A 198 10.91 -15.13 -1.17
N LEU A 199 10.84 -13.84 -0.80
CA LEU A 199 11.26 -13.39 0.51
C LEU A 199 10.32 -13.89 1.62
N SER A 200 10.92 -14.16 2.79
CA SER A 200 10.22 -14.49 4.04
C SER A 200 9.97 -13.23 4.88
N LEU A 201 9.09 -13.31 5.89
CA LEU A 201 8.87 -12.19 6.82
C LEU A 201 10.16 -11.74 7.52
N SER A 202 11.07 -12.65 7.85
CA SER A 202 12.35 -12.32 8.49
C SER A 202 13.31 -11.52 7.59
N GLN A 203 13.05 -11.47 6.29
CA GLN A 203 13.80 -10.68 5.31
C GLN A 203 13.11 -9.35 4.97
N MET A 204 11.99 -9.06 5.63
CA MET A 204 11.29 -7.79 5.47
C MET A 204 12.16 -6.63 5.96
N GLN A 205 12.16 -5.54 5.20
CA GLN A 205 12.98 -4.36 5.46
C GLN A 205 12.16 -3.09 5.21
N SER A 206 12.35 -2.08 6.06
CA SER A 206 11.82 -0.73 5.84
C SER A 206 12.99 0.24 5.91
N PHE A 207 13.51 0.64 4.74
CA PHE A 207 14.62 1.57 4.66
C PHE A 207 14.41 2.59 3.54
N ALA A 208 13.87 3.74 3.91
CA ALA A 208 13.79 4.94 3.07
C ALA A 208 13.95 6.17 3.97
N PRO A 209 15.19 6.50 4.41
CA PRO A 209 15.42 7.53 5.43
C PRO A 209 14.79 8.88 5.10
N GLN A 210 14.77 9.29 3.84
CA GLN A 210 14.10 10.53 3.42
C GLN A 210 12.60 10.48 3.68
N VAL A 211 11.93 9.38 3.30
CA VAL A 211 10.49 9.22 3.53
C VAL A 211 10.18 9.21 5.04
N ASP A 212 10.99 8.51 5.83
CA ASP A 212 10.81 8.42 7.29
C ASP A 212 11.03 9.76 7.99
N ILE A 213 12.06 10.54 7.56
CA ILE A 213 12.33 11.88 8.07
C ILE A 213 11.15 12.82 7.75
N PHE A 214 10.69 12.85 6.48
CA PHE A 214 9.57 13.72 6.09
C PHE A 214 8.25 13.31 6.72
N SER A 215 8.01 12.02 6.94
CA SER A 215 6.87 11.56 7.75
C SER A 215 6.91 12.11 9.18
N SER A 216 8.08 12.06 9.82
CA SER A 216 8.26 12.57 11.19
C SER A 216 8.16 14.10 11.27
N LEU A 217 8.60 14.81 10.25
CA LEU A 217 8.43 16.28 10.15
C LEU A 217 6.95 16.64 9.91
N HIS A 218 6.24 15.87 9.11
CA HIS A 218 4.82 16.07 8.85
C HIS A 218 3.98 15.92 10.12
N GLU A 219 4.32 14.99 11.01
CA GLU A 219 3.66 14.81 12.31
C GLU A 219 3.61 16.09 13.16
N ARG A 220 4.61 16.98 12.99
CA ARG A 220 4.76 18.23 13.72
C ARG A 220 4.25 19.47 12.97
N GLY A 221 3.78 19.28 11.74
CA GLY A 221 3.29 20.38 10.90
C GLY A 221 1.98 20.96 11.44
N GLU A 222 1.90 22.32 11.54
CA GLU A 222 0.70 23.02 12.03
C GLU A 222 -0.37 23.15 10.95
N MET A 223 0.02 23.33 9.69
CA MET A 223 -0.90 23.38 8.54
C MET A 223 -0.61 22.20 7.61
N ARG A 224 -1.60 21.33 7.45
CA ARG A 224 -1.49 20.11 6.65
C ARG A 224 -2.67 19.99 5.71
N MET A 225 -2.39 19.75 4.43
CA MET A 225 -3.41 19.47 3.41
C MET A 225 -3.82 17.99 3.43
N PHE A 226 -2.87 17.12 3.79
CA PHE A 226 -3.05 15.68 3.87
C PHE A 226 -3.03 15.19 5.33
N MET A 227 -3.47 13.96 5.54
CA MET A 227 -3.45 13.32 6.86
C MET A 227 -2.07 12.76 7.23
N ASN A 228 -1.21 12.63 6.24
CA ASN A 228 0.22 12.30 6.38
C ASN A 228 1.03 12.85 5.21
#